data_76a99ecdb8a081cf5dcdc62561964c3d
#
_entry.id   76a99ecdb8a081cf5dcdc62561964c3d
#
_cell.length_a   1.000
_cell.length_b   1.000
_cell.length_c   1.000
_cell.angle_alpha   90.00
_cell.angle_beta   90.00
_cell.angle_gamma   90.00
#
_symmetry.space_group_name_H-M   'P 1'
#
loop_
_entity.id
_entity.type
_entity.pdbx_description
1 polymer ?
#
loop_
_entity_poly.entity_id
_entity_poly.type
_entity_poly.pdbx_seq_one_letter_code
_entity_poly.pdbx_strand_id
1 'polypeptide(L)'
;MVKQILNIQESTWAKRVMLWRQIKDVLFIGIGVVMASIGLKGFLLPNGFFDGGAMGVSLLLEILTPIDLSFLIILVNLPFIYLGYKQLSIRFAIKSTLAIFALALLVHYIELPVITADKLLIAVFGGFFLGSGIGFAIRGGAVIDGTEVLAIQVSRRSSLTVGDFITVFNVFLFIVAAFLVGLETAMYSMLTYFSASRTVDFLINGVEEYIGVMIISDFSDEIKKKVTYDLGRGVTAFKADGGFGEKAKNPDRNVLFTVVTRLEVTRVQTEIEKIDPKAFVIQYPIKDTKGGMIKKRPLH
;
A
#
# COMPACT_ATOMS: atom_id res chain seq x y z
N MET A 1 -44.53 8.42 12.25
CA MET A 1 -44.52 8.02 10.82
C MET A 1 -43.23 8.52 10.11
N VAL A 2 -42.88 9.81 10.11
CA VAL A 2 -41.69 10.35 9.44
C VAL A 2 -40.36 9.74 9.96
N LYS A 3 -40.18 9.56 11.28
CA LYS A 3 -39.00 8.89 11.88
C LYS A 3 -38.86 7.42 11.47
N GLN A 4 -39.93 6.70 11.24
CA GLN A 4 -39.87 5.31 10.77
C GLN A 4 -39.46 5.23 9.30
N ILE A 5 -39.92 6.15 8.46
CA ILE A 5 -39.57 6.22 7.03
C ILE A 5 -38.09 6.57 6.87
N LEU A 6 -37.57 7.53 7.64
CA LEU A 6 -36.15 7.89 7.66
C LEU A 6 -35.27 6.72 8.09
N ASN A 7 -35.68 5.98 9.12
CA ASN A 7 -34.92 4.82 9.62
C ASN A 7 -34.89 3.66 8.61
N ILE A 8 -35.96 3.47 7.82
CA ILE A 8 -36.04 2.46 6.74
C ILE A 8 -35.17 2.89 5.56
N GLN A 9 -35.15 4.17 5.21
CA GLN A 9 -34.38 4.71 4.10
C GLN A 9 -32.86 4.68 4.42
N GLU A 10 -32.46 5.03 5.65
CA GLU A 10 -31.07 4.89 6.12
C GLU A 10 -30.64 3.42 6.14
N SER A 11 -31.48 2.47 6.54
CA SER A 11 -31.15 1.05 6.58
C SER A 11 -30.96 0.45 5.17
N THR A 12 -31.76 0.85 4.20
CA THR A 12 -31.67 0.39 2.80
C THR A 12 -30.47 0.99 2.09
N TRP A 13 -30.15 2.24 2.34
CA TRP A 13 -28.95 2.89 1.82
C TRP A 13 -27.68 2.25 2.40
N ALA A 14 -27.60 2.04 3.71
CA ALA A 14 -26.49 1.38 4.36
C ALA A 14 -26.25 -0.05 3.83
N LYS A 15 -27.32 -0.81 3.60
CA LYS A 15 -27.24 -2.15 3.00
C LYS A 15 -26.70 -2.11 1.57
N ARG A 16 -27.14 -1.15 0.74
CA ARG A 16 -26.62 -0.97 -0.63
C ARG A 16 -25.12 -0.61 -0.62
N VAL A 17 -24.70 0.32 0.22
CA VAL A 17 -23.28 0.71 0.36
C VAL A 17 -22.43 -0.50 0.79
N MET A 18 -22.93 -1.30 1.74
CA MET A 18 -22.22 -2.49 2.21
C MET A 18 -22.13 -3.57 1.11
N LEU A 19 -23.19 -3.78 0.35
CA LEU A 19 -23.21 -4.72 -0.78
C LEU A 19 -22.21 -4.30 -1.87
N TRP A 20 -22.21 -3.01 -2.26
CA TRP A 20 -21.26 -2.47 -3.23
C TRP A 20 -19.80 -2.62 -2.77
N ARG A 21 -19.54 -2.43 -1.47
CA ARG A 21 -18.21 -2.70 -0.90
C ARG A 21 -17.82 -4.17 -1.05
N GLN A 22 -18.69 -5.08 -0.70
CA GLN A 22 -18.41 -6.52 -0.82
C GLN A 22 -18.15 -6.94 -2.27
N ILE A 23 -18.95 -6.46 -3.23
CA ILE A 23 -18.74 -6.72 -4.66
C ILE A 23 -17.37 -6.19 -5.09
N LYS A 24 -17.02 -4.98 -4.69
CA LYS A 24 -15.73 -4.36 -5.00
C LYS A 24 -14.56 -5.16 -4.40
N ASP A 25 -14.69 -5.62 -3.17
CA ASP A 25 -13.68 -6.44 -2.50
C ASP A 25 -13.45 -7.76 -3.26
N VAL A 26 -14.54 -8.45 -3.65
CA VAL A 26 -14.47 -9.70 -4.42
C VAL A 26 -13.83 -9.46 -5.79
N LEU A 27 -14.19 -8.38 -6.49
CA LEU A 27 -13.57 -8.02 -7.77
C LEU A 27 -12.07 -7.76 -7.64
N PHE A 28 -11.66 -7.02 -6.61
CA PHE A 28 -10.24 -6.77 -6.38
C PHE A 28 -9.47 -8.05 -6.06
N ILE A 29 -10.02 -8.92 -5.22
CA ILE A 29 -9.41 -10.22 -4.91
C ILE A 29 -9.32 -11.07 -6.19
N GLY A 30 -10.38 -11.13 -7.01
CA GLY A 30 -10.37 -11.88 -8.26
C GLY A 30 -9.31 -11.38 -9.26
N ILE A 31 -9.24 -10.06 -9.47
CA ILE A 31 -8.18 -9.45 -10.30
C ILE A 31 -6.81 -9.77 -9.70
N GLY A 32 -6.66 -9.66 -8.38
CA GLY A 32 -5.42 -9.96 -7.69
C GLY A 32 -4.95 -11.38 -7.90
N VAL A 33 -5.83 -12.35 -7.77
CA VAL A 33 -5.53 -13.78 -7.97
C VAL A 33 -5.11 -14.05 -9.43
N VAL A 34 -5.80 -13.46 -10.42
CA VAL A 34 -5.45 -13.60 -11.83
C VAL A 34 -4.08 -13.00 -12.12
N MET A 35 -3.81 -11.77 -11.65
CA MET A 35 -2.52 -11.12 -11.85
C MET A 35 -1.37 -11.90 -11.21
N ALA A 36 -1.56 -12.39 -9.98
CA ALA A 36 -0.57 -13.22 -9.31
C ALA A 36 -0.30 -14.53 -10.08
N SER A 37 -1.35 -15.20 -10.58
CA SER A 37 -1.18 -16.43 -11.35
C SER A 37 -0.41 -16.21 -12.66
N ILE A 38 -0.60 -15.06 -13.33
CA ILE A 38 0.18 -14.69 -14.51
C ILE A 38 1.65 -14.48 -14.13
N GLY A 39 1.93 -13.76 -13.06
CA GLY A 39 3.30 -13.56 -12.56
C GLY A 39 3.99 -14.89 -12.27
N LEU A 40 3.31 -15.78 -11.54
CA LEU A 40 3.85 -17.09 -11.15
C LEU A 40 4.06 -18.01 -12.35
N LYS A 41 3.01 -18.30 -13.12
CA LYS A 41 3.03 -19.31 -14.20
C LYS A 41 3.64 -18.78 -15.49
N GLY A 42 3.44 -17.51 -15.81
CA GLY A 42 3.93 -16.93 -17.08
C GLY A 42 5.39 -16.50 -17.03
N PHE A 43 5.90 -16.17 -15.84
CA PHE A 43 7.24 -15.60 -15.70
C PHE A 43 8.13 -16.39 -14.73
N LEU A 44 7.74 -16.52 -13.44
CA LEU A 44 8.66 -16.96 -12.40
C LEU A 44 8.91 -18.47 -12.44
N LEU A 45 7.86 -19.25 -12.32
CA LEU A 45 7.96 -20.71 -12.22
C LEU A 45 8.71 -21.36 -13.39
N PRO A 46 8.40 -21.06 -14.67
CA PRO A 46 9.08 -21.69 -15.80
C PRO A 46 10.57 -21.37 -15.86
N ASN A 47 11.00 -20.29 -15.22
CA ASN A 47 12.38 -19.81 -15.25
C ASN A 47 13.14 -20.02 -13.94
N GLY A 48 12.53 -20.72 -12.96
CA GLY A 48 13.15 -21.02 -11.66
C GLY A 48 13.40 -19.78 -10.80
N PHE A 49 12.64 -18.70 -11.02
CA PHE A 49 12.73 -17.50 -10.21
C PHE A 49 11.69 -17.54 -9.09
N PHE A 50 11.99 -16.90 -7.99
CA PHE A 50 11.11 -16.82 -6.82
C PHE A 50 11.03 -15.38 -6.31
N ASP A 51 10.04 -15.12 -5.46
CA ASP A 51 9.79 -13.82 -4.82
C ASP A 51 10.25 -13.86 -3.36
N GLY A 52 9.88 -12.86 -2.59
CA GLY A 52 10.00 -12.85 -1.14
C GLY A 52 8.84 -13.54 -0.44
N GLY A 53 8.86 -13.53 0.88
CA GLY A 53 7.74 -13.94 1.70
C GLY A 53 7.41 -15.42 1.67
N ALA A 54 6.18 -15.75 2.03
CA ALA A 54 5.66 -17.12 2.02
C ALA A 54 5.55 -17.65 0.59
N MET A 55 5.26 -16.77 -0.37
CA MET A 55 5.25 -17.12 -1.78
C MET A 55 6.65 -17.52 -2.25
N GLY A 56 7.68 -16.75 -1.85
CA GLY A 56 9.07 -17.06 -2.16
C GLY A 56 9.51 -18.39 -1.56
N VAL A 57 9.12 -18.70 -0.32
CA VAL A 57 9.36 -20.01 0.29
C VAL A 57 8.67 -21.11 -0.51
N SER A 58 7.43 -20.91 -0.95
CA SER A 58 6.69 -21.90 -1.75
C SER A 58 7.36 -22.19 -3.09
N LEU A 59 7.79 -21.13 -3.81
CA LEU A 59 8.51 -21.26 -5.08
C LEU A 59 9.88 -21.91 -4.91
N LEU A 60 10.62 -21.57 -3.85
CA LEU A 60 11.92 -22.18 -3.57
C LEU A 60 11.76 -23.67 -3.23
N LEU A 61 10.74 -24.04 -2.47
CA LEU A 61 10.44 -25.45 -2.18
C LEU A 61 10.03 -26.22 -3.43
N GLU A 62 9.29 -25.61 -4.34
CA GLU A 62 8.91 -26.22 -5.62
C GLU A 62 10.15 -26.50 -6.49
N ILE A 63 11.10 -25.55 -6.56
CA ILE A 63 12.38 -25.73 -7.28
C ILE A 63 13.21 -26.88 -6.68
N LEU A 64 13.17 -27.06 -5.35
CA LEU A 64 13.99 -28.03 -4.62
C LEU A 64 13.34 -29.38 -4.43
N THR A 65 12.03 -29.49 -4.63
CA THR A 65 11.26 -30.71 -4.36
C THR A 65 10.32 -31.03 -5.52
N PRO A 66 9.90 -32.29 -5.68
CA PRO A 66 8.91 -32.67 -6.72
C PRO A 66 7.47 -32.30 -6.34
N ILE A 67 7.26 -31.41 -5.35
CA ILE A 67 5.94 -31.03 -4.86
C ILE A 67 5.41 -29.87 -5.69
N ASP A 68 4.18 -30.00 -6.21
CA ASP A 68 3.53 -28.97 -7.01
C ASP A 68 3.32 -27.66 -6.23
N LEU A 69 3.61 -26.53 -6.89
CA LEU A 69 3.51 -25.21 -6.31
C LEU A 69 2.13 -24.92 -5.70
N SER A 70 1.06 -25.38 -6.34
CA SER A 70 -0.30 -25.16 -5.86
C SER A 70 -0.55 -25.75 -4.47
N PHE A 71 0.01 -26.89 -4.17
CA PHE A 71 -0.03 -27.50 -2.84
C PHE A 71 0.82 -26.72 -1.84
N LEU A 72 2.03 -26.32 -2.25
CA LEU A 72 2.96 -25.55 -1.41
C LEU A 72 2.41 -24.18 -1.04
N ILE A 73 1.74 -23.49 -1.97
CA ILE A 73 1.04 -22.21 -1.68
C ILE A 73 0.08 -22.38 -0.52
N ILE A 74 -0.72 -23.42 -0.49
CA ILE A 74 -1.67 -23.66 0.59
C ILE A 74 -0.92 -24.03 1.88
N LEU A 75 -0.01 -24.99 1.81
CA LEU A 75 0.71 -25.53 2.97
C LEU A 75 1.51 -24.45 3.71
N VAL A 76 2.30 -23.67 2.98
CA VAL A 76 3.15 -22.61 3.55
C VAL A 76 2.32 -21.47 4.14
N ASN A 77 1.15 -21.19 3.56
CA ASN A 77 0.28 -20.13 4.05
C ASN A 77 -0.65 -20.54 5.21
N LEU A 78 -0.85 -21.83 5.50
CA LEU A 78 -1.70 -22.30 6.60
C LEU A 78 -1.40 -21.65 7.96
N PRO A 79 -0.14 -21.60 8.45
CA PRO A 79 0.16 -20.97 9.73
C PRO A 79 -0.17 -19.49 9.74
N PHE A 80 0.00 -18.78 8.62
CA PHE A 80 -0.30 -17.36 8.51
C PHE A 80 -1.80 -17.07 8.48
N ILE A 81 -2.58 -17.92 7.82
CA ILE A 81 -4.06 -17.87 7.85
C ILE A 81 -4.56 -18.01 9.29
N TYR A 82 -4.02 -18.98 10.04
CA TYR A 82 -4.37 -19.19 11.44
C TYR A 82 -4.02 -17.97 12.31
N LEU A 83 -2.84 -17.37 12.09
CA LEU A 83 -2.46 -16.13 12.77
C LEU A 83 -3.39 -14.96 12.40
N GLY A 84 -3.75 -14.82 11.14
CA GLY A 84 -4.68 -13.82 10.66
C GLY A 84 -6.07 -13.94 11.29
N TYR A 85 -6.57 -15.17 11.46
CA TYR A 85 -7.80 -15.44 12.18
C TYR A 85 -7.75 -14.95 13.64
N LYS A 86 -6.66 -15.24 14.35
CA LYS A 86 -6.52 -14.84 15.76
C LYS A 86 -6.32 -13.35 15.98
N GLN A 87 -5.71 -12.64 15.02
CA GLN A 87 -5.19 -11.31 15.26
C GLN A 87 -5.94 -10.18 14.57
N LEU A 88 -6.51 -10.44 13.41
CA LEU A 88 -7.19 -9.43 12.60
C LEU A 88 -8.70 -9.61 12.67
N SER A 89 -9.26 -10.48 11.89
CA SER A 89 -10.69 -10.79 11.95
C SER A 89 -11.03 -12.07 11.21
N ILE A 90 -12.15 -12.68 11.57
CA ILE A 90 -12.69 -13.86 10.87
C ILE A 90 -12.99 -13.56 9.39
N ARG A 91 -13.48 -12.35 9.07
CA ARG A 91 -13.76 -11.94 7.69
C ARG A 91 -12.50 -11.86 6.84
N PHE A 92 -11.42 -11.32 7.41
CA PHE A 92 -10.11 -11.28 6.77
C PHE A 92 -9.58 -12.69 6.52
N ALA A 93 -9.62 -13.56 7.53
CA ALA A 93 -9.16 -14.94 7.40
C ALA A 93 -9.92 -15.72 6.33
N ILE A 94 -11.26 -15.60 6.27
CA ILE A 94 -12.08 -16.25 5.24
C ILE A 94 -11.71 -15.72 3.84
N LYS A 95 -11.61 -14.40 3.65
CA LYS A 95 -11.25 -13.81 2.36
C LYS A 95 -9.86 -14.26 1.91
N SER A 96 -8.87 -14.25 2.81
CA SER A 96 -7.51 -14.68 2.52
C SER A 96 -7.43 -16.17 2.20
N THR A 97 -8.14 -17.02 2.95
CA THR A 97 -8.23 -18.46 2.65
C THR A 97 -8.80 -18.70 1.27
N LEU A 98 -9.90 -18.01 0.92
CA LEU A 98 -10.52 -18.14 -0.40
C LEU A 98 -9.59 -17.62 -1.52
N ALA A 99 -8.89 -16.52 -1.28
CA ALA A 99 -7.94 -15.94 -2.23
C ALA A 99 -6.74 -16.89 -2.48
N ILE A 100 -6.14 -17.43 -1.42
CA ILE A 100 -5.02 -18.37 -1.50
C ILE A 100 -5.46 -19.68 -2.19
N PHE A 101 -6.63 -20.19 -1.84
CA PHE A 101 -7.18 -21.38 -2.48
C PHE A 101 -7.50 -21.15 -3.96
N ALA A 102 -8.10 -20.02 -4.32
CA ALA A 102 -8.36 -19.65 -5.70
C ALA A 102 -7.04 -19.48 -6.50
N LEU A 103 -6.01 -18.87 -5.89
CA LEU A 103 -4.68 -18.77 -6.50
C LEU A 103 -4.08 -20.16 -6.75
N ALA A 104 -4.12 -21.04 -5.76
CA ALA A 104 -3.62 -22.41 -5.88
C ALA A 104 -4.33 -23.17 -7.01
N LEU A 105 -5.67 -23.05 -7.12
CA LEU A 105 -6.44 -23.64 -8.21
C LEU A 105 -6.04 -23.06 -9.58
N LEU A 106 -5.91 -21.74 -9.68
CA LEU A 106 -5.49 -21.12 -10.95
C LEU A 106 -4.08 -21.55 -11.35
N VAL A 107 -3.15 -21.57 -10.41
CA VAL A 107 -1.77 -22.04 -10.64
C VAL A 107 -1.75 -23.51 -11.05
N HIS A 108 -2.64 -24.35 -10.51
CA HIS A 108 -2.73 -25.77 -10.88
C HIS A 108 -3.27 -25.99 -12.30
N TYR A 109 -4.38 -25.34 -12.63
CA TYR A 109 -5.12 -25.62 -13.89
C TYR A 109 -4.72 -24.74 -15.07
N ILE A 110 -4.17 -23.53 -14.82
CA ILE A 110 -3.79 -22.63 -15.90
C ILE A 110 -2.41 -23.03 -16.45
N GLU A 111 -2.36 -23.37 -17.71
CA GLU A 111 -1.12 -23.50 -18.46
C GLU A 111 -0.91 -22.21 -19.27
N LEU A 112 0.11 -21.44 -18.90
CA LEU A 112 0.52 -20.26 -19.65
C LEU A 112 1.78 -20.59 -20.45
N PRO A 113 1.89 -20.11 -21.71
CA PRO A 113 3.14 -20.21 -22.44
C PRO A 113 4.23 -19.40 -21.71
N VAL A 114 5.48 -19.82 -21.83
CA VAL A 114 6.62 -19.02 -21.38
C VAL A 114 6.65 -17.72 -22.18
N ILE A 115 6.41 -16.59 -21.50
CA ILE A 115 6.24 -15.29 -22.16
C ILE A 115 7.58 -14.78 -22.69
N THR A 116 8.65 -14.99 -21.93
CA THR A 116 10.01 -14.57 -22.29
C THR A 116 11.05 -15.44 -21.59
N ALA A 117 12.22 -15.55 -22.20
CA ALA A 117 13.40 -16.20 -21.59
C ALA A 117 14.44 -15.17 -21.11
N ASP A 118 14.21 -13.87 -21.31
CA ASP A 118 15.10 -12.81 -20.82
C ASP A 118 14.95 -12.67 -19.32
N LYS A 119 16.05 -12.94 -18.59
CA LYS A 119 16.07 -12.95 -17.12
C LYS A 119 15.68 -11.63 -16.49
N LEU A 120 16.04 -10.49 -17.11
CA LEU A 120 15.70 -9.17 -16.62
C LEU A 120 14.21 -8.89 -16.79
N LEU A 121 13.65 -9.23 -17.96
CA LEU A 121 12.21 -9.08 -18.20
C LEU A 121 11.40 -10.00 -17.28
N ILE A 122 11.85 -11.21 -17.04
CA ILE A 122 11.21 -12.15 -16.11
C ILE A 122 11.17 -11.53 -14.70
N ALA A 123 12.30 -11.04 -14.20
CA ALA A 123 12.40 -10.47 -12.87
C ALA A 123 11.49 -9.23 -12.72
N VAL A 124 11.54 -8.30 -13.67
CA VAL A 124 10.77 -7.05 -13.59
C VAL A 124 9.29 -7.28 -13.79
N PHE A 125 8.90 -7.95 -14.88
CA PHE A 125 7.47 -8.14 -15.19
C PHE A 125 6.84 -9.24 -14.33
N GLY A 126 7.56 -10.32 -13.99
CA GLY A 126 7.09 -11.31 -13.05
C GLY A 126 6.79 -10.68 -11.68
N GLY A 127 7.71 -9.85 -11.19
CA GLY A 127 7.52 -9.07 -9.97
C GLY A 127 6.36 -8.07 -10.08
N PHE A 128 6.23 -7.37 -11.21
CA PHE A 128 5.11 -6.44 -11.45
C PHE A 128 3.75 -7.16 -11.40
N PHE A 129 3.59 -8.27 -12.11
CA PHE A 129 2.33 -9.02 -12.11
C PHE A 129 2.03 -9.63 -10.74
N LEU A 130 3.02 -10.23 -10.09
CA LEU A 130 2.85 -10.80 -8.75
C LEU A 130 2.54 -9.70 -7.71
N GLY A 131 3.29 -8.61 -7.71
CA GLY A 131 3.05 -7.46 -6.83
C GLY A 131 1.69 -6.80 -7.10
N SER A 132 1.25 -6.74 -8.36
CA SER A 132 -0.11 -6.30 -8.70
C SER A 132 -1.15 -7.22 -8.08
N GLY A 133 -0.93 -8.54 -8.14
CA GLY A 133 -1.79 -9.54 -7.53
C GLY A 133 -1.93 -9.33 -6.03
N ILE A 134 -0.80 -9.20 -5.32
CA ILE A 134 -0.75 -8.94 -3.87
C ILE A 134 -1.46 -7.62 -3.54
N GLY A 135 -1.13 -6.54 -4.23
CA GLY A 135 -1.68 -5.21 -3.98
C GLY A 135 -3.20 -5.15 -4.16
N PHE A 136 -3.74 -5.77 -5.22
CA PHE A 136 -5.20 -5.86 -5.43
C PHE A 136 -5.88 -6.73 -4.36
N ALA A 137 -5.29 -7.86 -3.96
CA ALA A 137 -5.82 -8.68 -2.88
C ALA A 137 -5.93 -7.90 -1.57
N ILE A 138 -4.88 -7.15 -1.20
CA ILE A 138 -4.87 -6.30 0.00
C ILE A 138 -5.95 -5.22 -0.09
N ARG A 139 -6.16 -4.57 -1.23
CA ARG A 139 -7.25 -3.62 -1.44
C ARG A 139 -8.63 -4.25 -1.33
N GLY A 140 -8.76 -5.53 -1.65
CA GLY A 140 -9.97 -6.34 -1.43
C GLY A 140 -10.16 -6.80 0.02
N GLY A 141 -9.18 -6.52 0.90
CA GLY A 141 -9.19 -6.92 2.31
C GLY A 141 -8.83 -8.38 2.52
N ALA A 142 -7.97 -8.95 1.67
CA ALA A 142 -7.39 -10.28 1.78
C ALA A 142 -5.87 -10.20 1.56
N VAL A 143 -5.14 -11.26 1.92
CA VAL A 143 -3.75 -11.47 1.52
C VAL A 143 -3.63 -12.78 0.76
N ILE A 144 -2.69 -12.85 -0.16
CA ILE A 144 -2.27 -14.07 -0.87
C ILE A 144 -0.84 -14.47 -0.51
N ASP A 145 -0.12 -13.59 0.18
CA ASP A 145 1.14 -13.87 0.87
C ASP A 145 0.95 -13.63 2.38
N GLY A 146 1.22 -14.67 3.18
CA GLY A 146 0.96 -14.65 4.61
C GLY A 146 2.02 -13.95 5.46
N THR A 147 3.19 -13.63 4.91
CA THR A 147 4.30 -13.03 5.69
C THR A 147 3.94 -11.69 6.30
N GLU A 148 3.09 -10.91 5.67
CA GLU A 148 2.60 -9.64 6.20
C GLU A 148 1.87 -9.83 7.54
N VAL A 149 1.07 -10.89 7.67
CA VAL A 149 0.37 -11.21 8.91
C VAL A 149 1.35 -11.57 10.02
N LEU A 150 2.39 -12.34 9.69
CA LEU A 150 3.47 -12.67 10.63
C LEU A 150 4.24 -11.41 11.04
N ALA A 151 4.57 -10.54 10.08
CA ALA A 151 5.27 -9.29 10.32
C ALA A 151 4.50 -8.37 11.29
N ILE A 152 3.18 -8.26 11.13
CA ILE A 152 2.31 -7.54 12.07
C ILE A 152 2.37 -8.15 13.46
N GLN A 153 2.37 -9.48 13.57
CA GLN A 153 2.45 -10.18 14.85
C GLN A 153 3.76 -9.90 15.56
N VAL A 154 4.88 -10.01 14.85
CA VAL A 154 6.21 -9.79 15.42
C VAL A 154 6.37 -8.32 15.84
N SER A 155 5.94 -7.38 14.98
CA SER A 155 6.00 -5.95 15.28
C SER A 155 5.21 -5.56 16.55
N ARG A 156 4.09 -6.23 16.82
CA ARG A 156 3.32 -5.99 18.08
C ARG A 156 4.02 -6.49 19.36
N ARG A 157 4.99 -7.39 19.23
CA ARG A 157 5.68 -8.02 20.37
C ARG A 157 7.16 -7.64 20.48
N SER A 158 7.69 -6.91 19.53
CA SER A 158 9.08 -6.48 19.46
C SER A 158 9.17 -4.99 19.11
N SER A 159 10.37 -4.43 19.16
CA SER A 159 10.65 -3.07 18.70
C SER A 159 10.83 -2.96 17.18
N LEU A 160 10.75 -4.08 16.45
CA LEU A 160 10.89 -4.10 15.00
C LEU A 160 9.62 -3.56 14.33
N THR A 161 9.79 -2.77 13.28
CA THR A 161 8.67 -2.40 12.41
C THR A 161 8.27 -3.59 11.53
N VAL A 162 7.07 -3.56 10.96
CA VAL A 162 6.61 -4.56 9.97
C VAL A 162 7.60 -4.66 8.81
N GLY A 163 8.09 -3.52 8.31
CA GLY A 163 9.06 -3.47 7.21
C GLY A 163 10.42 -4.07 7.58
N ASP A 164 10.92 -3.81 8.80
CA ASP A 164 12.18 -4.38 9.27
C ASP A 164 12.11 -5.91 9.29
N PHE A 165 11.01 -6.46 9.83
CA PHE A 165 10.82 -7.90 9.87
C PHE A 165 10.79 -8.52 8.47
N ILE A 166 10.02 -7.95 7.54
CA ILE A 166 9.92 -8.44 6.16
C ILE A 166 11.29 -8.37 5.48
N THR A 167 12.04 -7.29 5.70
CA THR A 167 13.39 -7.14 5.14
C THR A 167 14.34 -8.20 5.66
N VAL A 168 14.40 -8.40 6.98
CA VAL A 168 15.27 -9.43 7.59
C VAL A 168 14.89 -10.82 7.11
N PHE A 169 13.59 -11.14 7.07
CA PHE A 169 13.10 -12.42 6.58
C PHE A 169 13.54 -12.67 5.13
N ASN A 170 13.37 -11.69 4.25
CA ASN A 170 13.71 -11.83 2.84
C ASN A 170 15.22 -11.86 2.60
N VAL A 171 16.01 -11.08 3.34
CA VAL A 171 17.49 -11.19 3.28
C VAL A 171 17.94 -12.60 3.64
N PHE A 172 17.38 -13.18 4.70
CA PHE A 172 17.68 -14.56 5.07
C PHE A 172 17.26 -15.55 3.98
N LEU A 173 16.05 -15.41 3.42
CA LEU A 173 15.55 -16.24 2.34
C LEU A 173 16.49 -16.21 1.12
N PHE A 174 16.89 -15.00 0.69
CA PHE A 174 17.77 -14.84 -0.48
C PHE A 174 19.18 -15.36 -0.24
N ILE A 175 19.71 -15.26 0.99
CA ILE A 175 21.01 -15.87 1.35
C ILE A 175 20.90 -17.38 1.23
N VAL A 176 19.89 -18.01 1.83
CA VAL A 176 19.69 -19.46 1.75
C VAL A 176 19.52 -19.89 0.28
N ALA A 177 18.73 -19.17 -0.48
CA ALA A 177 18.52 -19.46 -1.89
C ALA A 177 19.80 -19.34 -2.72
N ALA A 178 20.68 -18.39 -2.44
CA ALA A 178 21.97 -18.25 -3.13
C ALA A 178 22.83 -19.51 -3.00
N PHE A 179 22.77 -20.19 -1.86
CA PHE A 179 23.48 -21.46 -1.65
C PHE A 179 22.78 -22.64 -2.32
N LEU A 180 21.46 -22.66 -2.41
CA LEU A 180 20.68 -23.80 -2.89
C LEU A 180 20.48 -23.79 -4.42
N VAL A 181 20.18 -22.62 -5.01
CA VAL A 181 19.84 -22.48 -6.43
C VAL A 181 20.83 -21.62 -7.23
N GLY A 182 21.85 -21.09 -6.54
CA GLY A 182 22.92 -20.30 -7.13
C GLY A 182 22.72 -18.79 -6.99
N LEU A 183 23.86 -18.08 -6.96
CA LEU A 183 23.89 -16.64 -6.71
C LEU A 183 23.15 -15.82 -7.78
N GLU A 184 23.31 -16.17 -9.05
CA GLU A 184 22.67 -15.45 -10.15
C GLU A 184 21.15 -15.51 -10.04
N THR A 185 20.57 -16.68 -9.82
CA THR A 185 19.14 -16.89 -9.64
C THR A 185 18.63 -16.11 -8.43
N ALA A 186 19.35 -16.15 -7.31
CA ALA A 186 18.99 -15.39 -6.11
C ALA A 186 19.00 -13.88 -6.35
N MET A 187 19.96 -13.35 -7.11
CA MET A 187 20.03 -11.92 -7.46
C MET A 187 18.85 -11.48 -8.34
N TYR A 188 18.48 -12.26 -9.37
CA TYR A 188 17.30 -11.97 -10.17
C TYR A 188 16.00 -12.10 -9.37
N SER A 189 15.93 -13.05 -8.46
CA SER A 189 14.78 -13.21 -7.55
C SER A 189 14.67 -12.04 -6.56
N MET A 190 15.80 -11.50 -6.08
CA MET A 190 15.81 -10.25 -5.30
C MET A 190 15.28 -9.07 -6.13
N LEU A 191 15.62 -8.98 -7.41
CA LEU A 191 15.08 -7.96 -8.32
C LEU A 191 13.56 -8.15 -8.55
N THR A 192 13.10 -9.42 -8.65
CA THR A 192 11.67 -9.75 -8.70
C THR A 192 10.95 -9.22 -7.46
N TYR A 193 11.47 -9.52 -6.27
CA TYR A 193 10.92 -9.01 -5.01
C TYR A 193 10.89 -7.49 -4.96
N PHE A 194 11.95 -6.83 -5.38
CA PHE A 194 12.00 -5.36 -5.44
C PHE A 194 10.92 -4.79 -6.36
N SER A 195 10.74 -5.37 -7.56
CA SER A 195 9.68 -4.98 -8.50
C SER A 195 8.29 -5.22 -7.91
N ALA A 196 8.07 -6.38 -7.28
CA ALA A 196 6.82 -6.72 -6.62
C ALA A 196 6.50 -5.75 -5.48
N SER A 197 7.44 -5.51 -4.58
CA SER A 197 7.28 -4.60 -3.44
C SER A 197 6.91 -3.18 -3.89
N ARG A 198 7.61 -2.64 -4.89
CA ARG A 198 7.28 -1.31 -5.44
C ARG A 198 5.90 -1.24 -6.07
N THR A 199 5.49 -2.32 -6.73
CA THR A 199 4.15 -2.41 -7.33
C THR A 199 3.06 -2.49 -6.26
N VAL A 200 3.29 -3.28 -5.21
CA VAL A 200 2.38 -3.36 -4.04
C VAL A 200 2.23 -1.99 -3.39
N ASP A 201 3.33 -1.31 -3.09
CA ASP A 201 3.33 0.03 -2.51
C ASP A 201 2.53 1.02 -3.37
N PHE A 202 2.76 1.00 -4.68
CA PHE A 202 2.04 1.85 -5.63
C PHE A 202 0.54 1.56 -5.63
N LEU A 203 0.14 0.30 -5.61
CA LEU A 203 -1.27 -0.09 -5.62
C LEU A 203 -1.98 0.19 -4.30
N ILE A 204 -1.33 0.02 -3.16
CA ILE A 204 -1.93 0.24 -1.85
C ILE A 204 -2.01 1.73 -1.53
N ASN A 205 -0.88 2.42 -1.63
CA ASN A 205 -0.74 3.81 -1.21
C ASN A 205 -1.07 4.80 -2.34
N GLY A 206 -1.04 4.35 -3.59
CA GLY A 206 -1.12 5.23 -4.76
C GLY A 206 0.15 6.07 -4.94
N VAL A 207 0.08 7.02 -5.85
CA VAL A 207 1.00 8.15 -5.83
C VAL A 207 0.49 9.05 -4.70
N GLU A 208 1.30 9.30 -3.67
CA GLU A 208 0.98 10.29 -2.64
C GLU A 208 0.79 11.64 -3.33
N GLU A 209 -0.46 11.94 -3.66
CA GLU A 209 -0.78 13.15 -4.42
C GLU A 209 -0.86 14.39 -3.53
N TYR A 210 -1.08 14.22 -2.23
CA TYR A 210 -1.38 15.32 -1.32
C TYR A 210 -0.35 15.48 -0.22
N ILE A 211 0.04 16.72 -0.01
CA ILE A 211 0.94 17.15 1.07
C ILE A 211 0.17 18.12 1.97
N GLY A 212 0.17 17.84 3.26
CA GLY A 212 -0.23 18.80 4.29
C GLY A 212 0.90 19.79 4.53
N VAL A 213 0.61 21.08 4.40
CA VAL A 213 1.55 22.15 4.66
C VAL A 213 1.05 22.94 5.85
N MET A 214 1.80 22.89 6.95
CA MET A 214 1.57 23.68 8.16
C MET A 214 2.55 24.84 8.17
N ILE A 215 2.03 26.06 8.36
CA ILE A 215 2.81 27.31 8.23
C ILE A 215 2.65 28.11 9.53
N ILE A 216 3.77 28.44 10.13
CA ILE A 216 3.85 29.29 11.32
C ILE A 216 4.64 30.52 10.95
N SER A 217 3.97 31.70 10.93
CA SER A 217 4.55 32.97 10.50
C SER A 217 3.87 34.14 11.21
N ASP A 218 4.60 35.22 11.39
CA ASP A 218 4.05 36.47 11.87
C ASP A 218 3.17 37.16 10.81
N PHE A 219 3.34 36.77 9.53
CA PHE A 219 2.56 37.27 8.37
C PHE A 219 1.48 36.27 7.95
N SER A 220 0.87 35.58 8.91
CA SER A 220 -0.11 34.52 8.64
C SER A 220 -1.30 35.00 7.80
N ASP A 221 -1.79 36.22 8.02
CA ASP A 221 -2.95 36.74 7.27
C ASP A 221 -2.60 37.03 5.79
N GLU A 222 -1.41 37.52 5.50
CA GLU A 222 -0.94 37.76 4.14
C GLU A 222 -0.74 36.45 3.40
N ILE A 223 -0.08 35.49 4.05
CA ILE A 223 0.13 34.15 3.51
C ILE A 223 -1.23 33.48 3.23
N LYS A 224 -2.16 33.57 4.17
CA LYS A 224 -3.54 33.06 4.01
C LYS A 224 -4.21 33.61 2.77
N LYS A 225 -4.18 34.96 2.60
CA LYS A 225 -4.74 35.62 1.42
C LYS A 225 -4.09 35.10 0.14
N LYS A 226 -2.75 35.00 0.10
CA LYS A 226 -1.96 34.55 -1.05
C LYS A 226 -2.33 33.11 -1.44
N VAL A 227 -2.36 32.20 -0.48
CA VAL A 227 -2.69 30.78 -0.73
C VAL A 227 -4.15 30.63 -1.16
N THR A 228 -5.07 31.41 -0.56
CA THR A 228 -6.50 31.30 -0.87
C THR A 228 -6.87 31.92 -2.23
N TYR A 229 -6.41 33.15 -2.48
CA TYR A 229 -6.85 33.91 -3.66
C TYR A 229 -5.98 33.65 -4.88
N ASP A 230 -4.64 33.58 -4.73
CA ASP A 230 -3.72 33.46 -5.86
C ASP A 230 -3.45 32.00 -6.23
N LEU A 231 -3.43 31.10 -5.23
CA LEU A 231 -3.22 29.67 -5.47
C LEU A 231 -4.55 28.87 -5.49
N GLY A 232 -5.66 29.49 -5.11
CA GLY A 232 -6.99 28.87 -5.14
C GLY A 232 -7.12 27.67 -4.20
N ARG A 233 -6.36 27.66 -3.08
CA ARG A 233 -6.34 26.54 -2.12
C ARG A 233 -7.02 26.89 -0.82
N GLY A 234 -7.75 25.92 -0.25
CA GLY A 234 -8.36 26.06 1.07
C GLY A 234 -7.31 26.17 2.16
N VAL A 235 -7.47 27.12 3.07
CA VAL A 235 -6.59 27.30 4.24
C VAL A 235 -7.44 27.26 5.49
N THR A 236 -7.01 26.42 6.45
CA THR A 236 -7.55 26.42 7.82
C THR A 236 -6.59 27.14 8.72
N ALA A 237 -7.08 28.10 9.51
CA ALA A 237 -6.29 28.79 10.51
C ALA A 237 -6.63 28.25 11.90
N PHE A 238 -5.60 27.84 12.64
CA PHE A 238 -5.70 27.42 14.04
C PHE A 238 -5.14 28.55 14.90
N LYS A 239 -5.84 28.93 15.98
CA LYS A 239 -5.25 29.77 17.03
C LYS A 239 -4.25 28.96 17.81
N ALA A 240 -3.06 29.47 17.99
CA ALA A 240 -1.99 28.80 18.72
C ALA A 240 -1.40 29.72 19.79
N ASP A 241 -1.22 29.17 20.98
CA ASP A 241 -0.46 29.84 22.03
C ASP A 241 1.04 29.61 21.80
N GLY A 242 1.83 30.69 21.90
CA GLY A 242 3.29 30.60 21.77
C GLY A 242 3.90 29.96 23.04
N GLY A 243 4.81 28.96 22.84
CA GLY A 243 5.46 28.27 23.95
C GLY A 243 6.75 28.97 24.42
N PHE A 244 7.80 29.00 23.56
CA PHE A 244 9.14 29.50 23.93
C PHE A 244 9.76 30.35 22.83
N GLY A 245 10.49 31.40 23.20
CA GLY A 245 11.24 32.28 22.30
C GLY A 245 10.80 33.74 22.35
N GLU A 246 11.62 34.65 21.81
CA GLU A 246 11.38 36.11 21.83
C GLU A 246 10.02 36.53 21.23
N LYS A 247 9.50 35.73 20.30
CA LYS A 247 8.23 35.97 19.58
C LYS A 247 7.02 35.28 20.22
N ALA A 248 7.19 34.55 21.34
CA ALA A 248 6.11 33.85 22.03
C ALA A 248 5.07 34.80 22.67
N LYS A 249 5.33 36.10 22.69
CA LYS A 249 4.49 37.11 23.31
C LYS A 249 3.28 37.59 22.50
N ASN A 250 3.11 37.08 21.26
CA ASN A 250 1.97 37.48 20.44
C ASN A 250 0.81 36.48 20.62
N PRO A 251 -0.26 36.85 21.42
CA PRO A 251 -1.33 35.90 21.76
C PRO A 251 -2.26 35.54 20.61
N ASP A 252 -2.18 36.25 19.47
CA ASP A 252 -3.05 36.04 18.31
C ASP A 252 -2.33 35.36 17.13
N ARG A 253 -1.41 34.47 17.40
CA ARG A 253 -0.71 33.73 16.33
C ARG A 253 -1.60 32.68 15.70
N ASN A 254 -1.76 32.78 14.39
CA ASN A 254 -2.45 31.77 13.61
C ASN A 254 -1.45 30.81 12.97
N VAL A 255 -1.64 29.51 13.20
CA VAL A 255 -1.01 28.45 12.43
C VAL A 255 -1.90 28.15 11.23
N LEU A 256 -1.37 28.26 10.03
CA LEU A 256 -2.10 27.97 8.82
C LEU A 256 -1.87 26.52 8.41
N PHE A 257 -2.92 25.88 7.99
CA PHE A 257 -2.88 24.53 7.44
C PHE A 257 -3.55 24.51 6.06
N THR A 258 -2.86 23.99 5.07
CA THR A 258 -3.39 23.77 3.73
C THR A 258 -2.99 22.39 3.21
N VAL A 259 -3.81 21.84 2.34
CA VAL A 259 -3.56 20.58 1.65
C VAL A 259 -3.40 20.87 0.16
N VAL A 260 -2.26 20.49 -0.38
CA VAL A 260 -1.91 20.76 -1.78
C VAL A 260 -1.38 19.49 -2.44
N THR A 261 -1.37 19.46 -3.77
CA THR A 261 -0.73 18.35 -4.49
C THR A 261 0.79 18.44 -4.39
N ARG A 262 1.48 17.32 -4.53
CA ARG A 262 2.95 17.26 -4.51
C ARG A 262 3.58 18.22 -5.54
N LEU A 263 2.94 18.40 -6.68
CA LEU A 263 3.42 19.32 -7.73
C LEU A 263 3.29 20.81 -7.34
N GLU A 264 2.37 21.13 -6.43
CA GLU A 264 2.12 22.50 -6.01
C GLU A 264 2.93 22.93 -4.79
N VAL A 265 3.51 21.97 -4.05
CA VAL A 265 4.28 22.25 -2.82
C VAL A 265 5.37 23.29 -3.05
N THR A 266 6.19 23.11 -4.10
CA THR A 266 7.28 24.05 -4.42
C THR A 266 6.75 25.45 -4.70
N ARG A 267 5.62 25.57 -5.41
CA ARG A 267 5.01 26.86 -5.69
C ARG A 267 4.49 27.52 -4.41
N VAL A 268 3.80 26.75 -3.56
CA VAL A 268 3.32 27.24 -2.26
C VAL A 268 4.47 27.71 -1.39
N GLN A 269 5.52 26.92 -1.30
CA GLN A 269 6.72 27.27 -0.53
C GLN A 269 7.37 28.56 -1.05
N THR A 270 7.53 28.70 -2.35
CA THR A 270 8.09 29.92 -2.96
C THR A 270 7.26 31.15 -2.65
N GLU A 271 5.92 31.05 -2.68
CA GLU A 271 5.05 32.18 -2.34
C GLU A 271 5.08 32.53 -0.84
N ILE A 272 5.26 31.54 0.03
CA ILE A 272 5.46 31.76 1.47
C ILE A 272 6.80 32.48 1.71
N GLU A 273 7.90 32.01 1.12
CA GLU A 273 9.25 32.57 1.26
C GLU A 273 9.33 34.01 0.75
N LYS A 274 8.55 34.40 -0.27
CA LYS A 274 8.44 35.79 -0.73
C LYS A 274 7.83 36.73 0.30
N ILE A 275 6.92 36.24 1.14
CA ILE A 275 6.22 37.01 2.17
C ILE A 275 7.02 36.99 3.47
N ASP A 276 7.43 35.81 3.91
CA ASP A 276 8.22 35.63 5.12
C ASP A 276 9.32 34.58 4.91
N PRO A 277 10.56 35.02 4.61
CA PRO A 277 11.70 34.10 4.47
C PRO A 277 12.06 33.35 5.76
N LYS A 278 11.50 33.75 6.90
CA LYS A 278 11.70 33.12 8.22
C LYS A 278 10.50 32.30 8.69
N ALA A 279 9.51 32.09 7.82
CA ALA A 279 8.36 31.25 8.11
C ALA A 279 8.82 29.83 8.44
N PHE A 280 8.25 29.25 9.49
CA PHE A 280 8.46 27.84 9.79
C PHE A 280 7.40 27.00 9.09
N VAL A 281 7.85 26.19 8.13
CA VAL A 281 6.98 25.41 7.27
C VAL A 281 7.26 23.92 7.49
N ILE A 282 6.21 23.17 7.89
CA ILE A 282 6.24 21.72 8.05
C ILE A 282 5.44 21.10 6.89
N GLN A 283 6.03 20.12 6.22
CA GLN A 283 5.40 19.37 5.14
C GLN A 283 5.34 17.90 5.53
N TYR A 284 4.18 17.26 5.33
CA TYR A 284 4.02 15.84 5.57
C TYR A 284 3.03 15.21 4.59
N PRO A 285 3.27 13.96 4.15
CA PRO A 285 2.39 13.28 3.23
C PRO A 285 1.04 12.98 3.88
N ILE A 286 -0.04 13.16 3.11
CA ILE A 286 -1.40 12.81 3.51
C ILE A 286 -1.84 11.57 2.74
N LYS A 287 -2.04 10.47 3.44
CA LYS A 287 -2.39 9.17 2.83
C LYS A 287 -3.79 9.15 2.23
N ASP A 288 -4.76 9.82 2.84
CA ASP A 288 -6.15 9.86 2.36
C ASP A 288 -6.85 11.14 2.79
N THR A 289 -7.68 11.69 1.90
CA THR A 289 -8.52 12.86 2.17
C THR A 289 -9.94 12.58 1.68
N LYS A 290 -10.94 12.86 2.53
CA LYS A 290 -12.34 12.72 2.18
C LYS A 290 -13.08 14.04 2.38
N GLY A 291 -13.61 14.58 1.27
CA GLY A 291 -14.34 15.85 1.28
C GLY A 291 -13.43 17.07 1.07
N GLY A 292 -14.00 18.26 1.08
CA GLY A 292 -13.30 19.53 0.87
C GLY A 292 -13.04 19.90 -0.60
N MET A 293 -12.43 21.07 -0.83
CA MET A 293 -12.12 21.63 -2.16
C MET A 293 -10.80 21.06 -2.75
N ILE A 294 -10.51 19.78 -2.55
CA ILE A 294 -9.26 19.17 -3.00
C ILE A 294 -9.32 18.80 -4.50
N LYS A 295 -10.51 18.71 -5.09
CA LYS A 295 -10.65 18.44 -6.53
C LYS A 295 -10.24 19.67 -7.35
N LYS A 296 -9.32 19.43 -8.28
CA LYS A 296 -8.84 20.36 -9.31
C LYS A 296 -9.97 21.24 -9.85
N ARG A 297 -9.92 22.55 -9.61
CA ARG A 297 -10.41 23.48 -10.61
C ARG A 297 -9.32 23.57 -11.68
N PRO A 298 -9.62 23.38 -12.96
CA PRO A 298 -8.65 23.65 -14.00
C PRO A 298 -8.18 25.09 -13.82
N LEU A 299 -6.86 25.28 -13.79
CA LEU A 299 -6.26 26.59 -13.86
C LEU A 299 -6.65 27.19 -15.21
N HIS A 300 -7.51 28.21 -15.21
CA HIS A 300 -7.70 29.10 -16.34
C HIS A 300 -6.54 30.07 -16.43
#